data_70abdfa60e29693f3ee427235943d962
#
_entry.id   70abdfa60e29693f3ee427235943d962
#
_cell.length_a   1.000
_cell.length_b   1.000
_cell.length_c   1.000
_cell.angle_alpha   90.00
_cell.angle_beta   90.00
_cell.angle_gamma   90.00
#
_symmetry.space_group_name_H-M   'P 1'
#
loop_
_entity.id
_entity.type
_entity.pdbx_description
1 polymer ?
#
loop_
_entity_poly.entity_id
_entity_poly.type
_entity_poly.pdbx_seq_one_letter_code
_entity_poly.pdbx_strand_id
1 'polypeptide(L)'
;MEKNFLPEVKINLKSERIILKNFTLKNINAFYINWFNGKNEILKNSRHYRKKYQRNILIKNFISSQNSSIFIGIFDKKSNNLIGTMIAKKELNNTRLNIGILIGNKDYFSKGFAFESLNIFINFIFKKNKYKSIIFGTNKKNFSMIKLAKKFKVTKKISKFNSSVIFELKKNN
;
A
#
# COMPACT_ATOMS: atom_id res chain seq x y z
N MET A 1 17.67 -6.43 22.60
CA MET A 1 16.72 -5.80 21.62
C MET A 1 16.69 -6.69 20.39
N GLU A 2 15.69 -7.52 20.25
CA GLU A 2 15.50 -8.29 19.00
C GLU A 2 15.21 -7.32 17.86
N LYS A 3 16.12 -7.27 16.90
CA LYS A 3 15.90 -6.58 15.62
C LYS A 3 14.77 -7.31 14.90
N ASN A 4 13.55 -6.82 15.04
CA ASN A 4 12.38 -7.31 14.31
C ASN A 4 12.50 -6.99 12.82
N PHE A 5 13.44 -7.64 12.15
CA PHE A 5 13.49 -7.64 10.70
C PHE A 5 12.23 -8.32 10.16
N LEU A 6 11.48 -7.59 9.33
CA LEU A 6 10.76 -8.28 8.26
C LEU A 6 11.86 -8.96 7.44
N PRO A 7 11.95 -10.29 7.37
CA PRO A 7 12.92 -10.92 6.51
C PRO A 7 12.73 -10.31 5.11
N GLU A 8 13.79 -10.24 4.34
CA GLU A 8 13.75 -9.83 2.93
C GLU A 8 12.75 -10.70 2.18
N VAL A 9 11.48 -10.31 2.27
CA VAL A 9 10.42 -11.02 1.54
C VAL A 9 10.55 -10.59 0.09
N LYS A 10 11.13 -11.46 -0.70
CA LYS A 10 11.19 -11.26 -2.15
C LYS A 10 9.78 -11.33 -2.71
N ILE A 11 9.25 -10.19 -3.13
CA ILE A 11 7.94 -10.07 -3.78
C ILE A 11 8.14 -10.16 -5.28
N ASN A 12 7.48 -11.13 -5.90
CA ASN A 12 7.33 -11.26 -7.35
C ASN A 12 6.03 -12.00 -7.62
N LEU A 13 4.90 -11.28 -7.51
CA LEU A 13 3.57 -11.85 -7.69
C LEU A 13 2.98 -11.34 -8.99
N LYS A 14 2.35 -12.23 -9.74
CA LYS A 14 1.75 -11.91 -11.03
C LYS A 14 0.26 -12.24 -11.01
N SER A 15 -0.52 -11.41 -11.66
CA SER A 15 -1.93 -11.64 -11.95
C SER A 15 -2.20 -11.47 -13.44
N GLU A 16 -3.45 -11.25 -13.81
CA GLU A 16 -3.83 -11.03 -15.20
C GLU A 16 -3.19 -9.77 -15.78
N ARG A 17 -3.27 -8.63 -15.06
CA ARG A 17 -2.90 -7.31 -15.57
C ARG A 17 -1.71 -6.67 -14.86
N ILE A 18 -1.29 -7.16 -13.69
CA ILE A 18 -0.24 -6.54 -12.88
C ILE A 18 0.85 -7.50 -12.46
N ILE A 19 1.99 -6.92 -12.12
CA ILE A 19 3.09 -7.56 -11.42
C ILE A 19 3.41 -6.76 -10.17
N LEU A 20 3.45 -7.43 -9.01
CA LEU A 20 3.96 -6.85 -7.78
C LEU A 20 5.43 -7.25 -7.61
N LYS A 21 6.31 -6.27 -7.44
CA LYS A 21 7.76 -6.46 -7.19
C LYS A 21 8.19 -5.60 -5.99
N ASN A 22 9.27 -5.97 -5.34
CA ASN A 22 9.89 -5.09 -4.36
C ASN A 22 10.16 -3.72 -5.00
N PHE A 23 9.74 -2.65 -4.33
CA PHE A 23 10.05 -1.29 -4.73
C PHE A 23 11.51 -0.98 -4.37
N THR A 24 12.23 -0.30 -5.24
CA THR A 24 13.65 0.02 -5.08
C THR A 24 13.91 1.51 -5.24
N LEU A 25 15.10 1.96 -4.86
CA LEU A 25 15.53 3.35 -5.07
C LEU A 25 15.46 3.80 -6.54
N LYS A 26 15.67 2.88 -7.49
CA LYS A 26 15.56 3.17 -8.93
C LYS A 26 14.15 3.59 -9.34
N ASN A 27 13.13 3.17 -8.59
CA ASN A 27 11.74 3.53 -8.86
C ASN A 27 11.40 4.96 -8.39
N ILE A 28 12.26 5.60 -7.58
CA ILE A 28 12.10 7.00 -7.15
C ILE A 28 12.67 7.92 -8.25
N ASN A 29 12.00 7.96 -9.36
CA ASN A 29 12.31 8.79 -10.52
C ASN A 29 11.34 9.99 -10.63
N ALA A 30 11.52 10.84 -11.62
CA ALA A 30 10.68 12.02 -11.84
C ALA A 30 9.19 11.67 -11.97
N PHE A 31 8.86 10.57 -12.63
CA PHE A 31 7.48 10.10 -12.80
C PHE A 31 6.82 9.77 -11.46
N TYR A 32 7.51 9.01 -10.59
CA TYR A 32 7.03 8.69 -9.24
C TYR A 32 6.88 9.95 -8.38
N ILE A 33 7.84 10.88 -8.45
CA ILE A 33 7.82 12.13 -7.70
C ILE A 33 6.63 12.99 -8.10
N ASN A 34 6.30 13.03 -9.40
CA ASN A 34 5.16 13.78 -9.93
C ASN A 34 3.80 13.31 -9.39
N TRP A 35 3.68 12.07 -8.94
CA TRP A 35 2.44 11.63 -8.29
C TRP A 35 2.12 12.43 -7.03
N PHE A 36 3.14 12.89 -6.32
CA PHE A 36 2.99 13.63 -5.06
C PHE A 36 2.96 15.14 -5.27
N ASN A 37 3.58 15.64 -6.34
CA ASN A 37 3.73 17.07 -6.59
C ASN A 37 2.71 17.63 -7.59
N GLY A 38 2.01 16.78 -8.31
CA GLY A 38 0.99 17.20 -9.25
C GLY A 38 -0.30 17.62 -8.55
N LYS A 39 -1.17 18.38 -9.25
CA LYS A 39 -2.54 18.68 -8.82
C LYS A 39 -3.41 17.40 -8.81
N ASN A 40 -2.95 16.38 -8.11
CA ASN A 40 -3.61 15.10 -8.05
C ASN A 40 -4.64 15.12 -6.92
N GLU A 41 -5.89 15.36 -7.24
CA GLU A 41 -6.98 15.38 -6.27
C GLU A 41 -7.11 14.09 -5.45
N ILE A 42 -6.61 12.98 -5.98
CA ILE A 42 -6.62 11.67 -5.31
C ILE A 42 -5.79 11.66 -4.03
N LEU A 43 -4.73 12.45 -3.98
CA LEU A 43 -3.91 12.58 -2.77
C LEU A 43 -4.48 13.58 -1.76
N LYS A 44 -5.57 14.30 -2.07
CA LYS A 44 -6.21 15.27 -1.14
C LYS A 44 -6.45 14.70 0.26
N ASN A 45 -6.75 13.42 0.35
CA ASN A 45 -7.02 12.73 1.62
C ASN A 45 -5.81 11.97 2.17
N SER A 46 -4.66 12.06 1.51
CA SER A 46 -3.39 11.52 2.00
C SER A 46 -2.75 12.49 2.99
N ARG A 47 -2.12 11.99 4.05
CA ARG A 47 -1.33 12.81 4.99
C ARG A 47 -0.22 13.60 4.29
N HIS A 48 0.13 13.20 3.09
CA HIS A 48 1.26 13.72 2.33
C HIS A 48 0.87 14.77 1.28
N TYR A 49 -0.41 15.02 1.05
CA TYR A 49 -0.91 15.87 -0.03
C TYR A 49 -0.43 17.34 0.00
N ARG A 50 -0.10 17.87 1.18
CA ARG A 50 0.19 19.30 1.37
C ARG A 50 1.65 19.69 1.27
N LYS A 51 2.56 18.75 0.97
CA LYS A 51 4.00 19.01 0.93
C LYS A 51 4.53 18.84 -0.48
N LYS A 52 5.33 19.80 -0.93
CA LYS A 52 6.14 19.63 -2.14
C LYS A 52 7.24 18.61 -1.84
N TYR A 53 7.16 17.45 -2.49
CA TYR A 53 8.15 16.41 -2.29
C TYR A 53 9.33 16.60 -3.21
N GLN A 54 10.53 16.58 -2.63
CA GLN A 54 11.78 16.47 -3.37
C GLN A 54 12.24 15.01 -3.37
N ARG A 55 13.04 14.65 -4.36
CA ARG A 55 13.54 13.27 -4.51
C ARG A 55 14.28 12.78 -3.26
N ASN A 56 15.12 13.60 -2.65
CA ASN A 56 15.87 13.27 -1.44
C ASN A 56 14.97 12.95 -0.23
N ILE A 57 13.84 13.65 -0.07
CA ILE A 57 12.87 13.38 0.99
C ILE A 57 12.22 12.02 0.80
N LEU A 58 11.83 11.68 -0.43
CA LEU A 58 11.25 10.38 -0.74
C LEU A 58 12.26 9.25 -0.54
N ILE A 59 13.52 9.44 -0.93
CA ILE A 59 14.60 8.48 -0.69
C ILE A 59 14.80 8.28 0.81
N LYS A 60 14.91 9.36 1.60
CA LYS A 60 15.09 9.28 3.06
C LYS A 60 13.93 8.52 3.70
N ASN A 61 12.69 8.84 3.33
CA ASN A 61 11.51 8.16 3.84
C ASN A 61 11.48 6.67 3.46
N PHE A 62 11.88 6.34 2.24
CA PHE A 62 11.98 4.96 1.79
C PHE A 62 13.01 4.18 2.61
N ILE A 63 14.23 4.69 2.74
CA ILE A 63 15.31 4.04 3.49
C ILE A 63 14.91 3.84 4.96
N SER A 64 14.35 4.87 5.62
CA SER A 64 13.94 4.79 7.02
C SER A 64 12.80 3.79 7.27
N SER A 65 12.00 3.50 6.26
CA SER A 65 10.87 2.56 6.39
C SER A 65 11.25 1.09 6.09
N GLN A 66 12.40 0.82 5.48
CA GLN A 66 12.79 -0.54 5.06
C GLN A 66 12.88 -1.53 6.22
N ASN A 67 13.33 -1.08 7.39
CA ASN A 67 13.47 -1.95 8.57
C ASN A 67 12.13 -2.40 9.18
N SER A 68 11.03 -1.69 8.89
CA SER A 68 9.71 -1.93 9.50
C SER A 68 8.60 -2.25 8.48
N SER A 69 8.89 -2.17 7.19
CA SER A 69 7.86 -2.23 6.15
C SER A 69 8.38 -2.92 4.88
N ILE A 70 7.49 -3.61 4.19
CA ILE A 70 7.72 -4.08 2.82
C ILE A 70 7.19 -3.02 1.88
N PHE A 71 8.06 -2.47 1.04
CA PHE A 71 7.67 -1.55 -0.02
C PHE A 71 7.54 -2.32 -1.34
N ILE A 72 6.39 -2.17 -2.00
CA ILE A 72 6.00 -2.94 -3.17
C ILE A 72 5.62 -1.98 -4.29
N GLY A 73 6.23 -2.16 -5.46
CA GLY A 73 5.81 -1.52 -6.69
C GLY A 73 4.70 -2.33 -7.37
N ILE A 74 3.71 -1.63 -7.87
CA ILE A 74 2.63 -2.17 -8.70
C ILE A 74 2.97 -1.80 -10.15
N PHE A 75 3.20 -2.79 -10.97
CA PHE A 75 3.58 -2.60 -12.38
C PHE A 75 2.48 -3.13 -13.29
N ASP A 76 2.17 -2.38 -14.32
CA ASP A 76 1.36 -2.88 -15.42
C ASP A 76 2.10 -4.00 -16.15
N LYS A 77 1.45 -5.15 -16.31
CA LYS A 77 2.09 -6.33 -16.87
C LYS A 77 2.45 -6.18 -18.34
N LYS A 78 1.66 -5.42 -19.08
CA LYS A 78 1.84 -5.21 -20.53
C LYS A 78 3.00 -4.27 -20.82
N SER A 79 3.04 -3.12 -20.18
CA SER A 79 4.04 -2.07 -20.42
C SER A 79 5.25 -2.15 -19.49
N ASN A 80 5.17 -2.94 -18.41
CA ASN A 80 6.13 -2.99 -17.30
C ASN A 80 6.36 -1.62 -16.61
N ASN A 81 5.45 -0.68 -16.79
CA ASN A 81 5.51 0.63 -16.15
C ASN A 81 5.02 0.56 -14.70
N LEU A 82 5.69 1.31 -13.82
CA LEU A 82 5.22 1.51 -12.45
C LEU A 82 3.93 2.33 -12.47
N ILE A 83 2.84 1.78 -11.94
CA ILE A 83 1.52 2.43 -11.92
C ILE A 83 1.03 2.78 -10.53
N GLY A 84 1.64 2.17 -9.49
CA GLY A 84 1.26 2.38 -8.12
C GLY A 84 2.28 1.79 -7.14
N THR A 85 2.01 2.00 -5.86
CA THR A 85 2.81 1.43 -4.77
C THR A 85 1.92 0.89 -3.67
N MET A 86 2.45 -0.08 -2.94
CA MET A 86 1.85 -0.61 -1.73
C MET A 86 2.91 -0.69 -0.64
N ILE A 87 2.52 -0.39 0.60
CA ILE A 87 3.37 -0.55 1.78
C ILE A 87 2.67 -1.48 2.75
N ALA A 88 3.40 -2.45 3.27
CA ALA A 88 2.91 -3.37 4.28
C ALA A 88 3.78 -3.26 5.52
N LYS A 89 3.20 -2.80 6.64
CA LYS A 89 3.88 -2.57 7.90
C LYS A 89 3.34 -3.48 8.98
N LYS A 90 4.22 -4.08 9.79
CA LYS A 90 3.81 -4.85 10.95
C LYS A 90 3.22 -3.95 12.03
N GLU A 91 2.17 -4.41 12.67
CA GLU A 91 1.68 -3.86 13.93
C GLU A 91 2.47 -4.42 15.13
N LEU A 92 2.41 -3.71 16.26
CA LEU A 92 3.21 -4.00 17.47
C LEU A 92 3.11 -5.46 17.97
N ASN A 93 1.95 -6.10 17.80
CA ASN A 93 1.73 -7.48 18.22
C ASN A 93 2.20 -8.54 17.21
N ASN A 94 2.88 -8.16 16.14
CA ASN A 94 3.41 -9.02 15.08
C ASN A 94 2.41 -9.98 14.40
N THR A 95 1.12 -9.93 14.76
CA THR A 95 0.09 -10.82 14.21
C THR A 95 -0.78 -10.14 13.15
N ARG A 96 -0.69 -8.81 13.03
CA ARG A 96 -1.42 -7.99 12.07
C ARG A 96 -0.48 -7.25 11.13
N LEU A 97 -0.93 -7.08 9.91
CA LEU A 97 -0.23 -6.32 8.88
C LEU A 97 -1.06 -5.11 8.46
N ASN A 98 -0.51 -3.91 8.58
CA ASN A 98 -1.15 -2.69 8.11
C ASN A 98 -0.74 -2.43 6.66
N ILE A 99 -1.72 -2.31 5.76
CA ILE A 99 -1.47 -2.12 4.33
C ILE A 99 -2.00 -0.76 3.88
N GLY A 100 -1.10 0.02 3.26
CA GLY A 100 -1.44 1.20 2.48
C GLY A 100 -1.24 0.94 0.99
N ILE A 101 -2.10 1.47 0.14
CA ILE A 101 -2.00 1.36 -1.32
C ILE A 101 -2.24 2.70 -1.99
N LEU A 102 -1.51 2.95 -3.06
CA LEU A 102 -1.64 4.11 -3.93
C LEU A 102 -1.53 3.67 -5.39
N ILE A 103 -2.53 3.95 -6.21
CA ILE A 103 -2.36 4.03 -7.65
C ILE A 103 -1.99 5.48 -7.97
N GLY A 104 -0.83 5.71 -8.52
CA GLY A 104 -0.30 7.07 -8.75
C GLY A 104 -0.48 7.54 -10.19
N ASN A 105 -0.49 6.62 -11.14
CA ASN A 105 -0.74 6.95 -12.54
C ASN A 105 -2.25 7.06 -12.82
N LYS A 106 -2.67 8.24 -13.29
CA LYS A 106 -4.08 8.59 -13.53
C LYS A 106 -4.78 7.68 -14.54
N ASP A 107 -4.04 7.21 -15.53
CA ASP A 107 -4.59 6.34 -16.59
C ASP A 107 -5.12 5.01 -16.06
N TYR A 108 -4.75 4.66 -14.83
CA TYR A 108 -5.13 3.41 -14.16
C TYR A 108 -6.19 3.60 -13.07
N PHE A 109 -6.68 4.84 -12.87
CA PHE A 109 -7.68 5.13 -11.83
C PHE A 109 -9.03 4.49 -12.13
N SER A 110 -9.71 4.03 -11.08
CA SER A 110 -11.06 3.44 -11.14
C SER A 110 -11.20 2.19 -12.02
N LYS A 111 -10.11 1.65 -12.54
CA LYS A 111 -10.08 0.46 -13.42
C LYS A 111 -9.85 -0.88 -12.67
N GLY A 112 -9.92 -0.88 -11.33
CA GLY A 112 -9.82 -2.10 -10.53
C GLY A 112 -8.39 -2.54 -10.15
N PHE A 113 -7.35 -1.87 -10.60
CA PHE A 113 -5.95 -2.24 -10.36
C PHE A 113 -5.59 -2.31 -8.87
N ALA A 114 -6.12 -1.40 -8.04
CA ALA A 114 -5.90 -1.44 -6.61
C ALA A 114 -6.51 -2.70 -5.95
N PHE A 115 -7.71 -3.10 -6.38
CA PHE A 115 -8.36 -4.31 -5.89
C PHE A 115 -7.55 -5.55 -6.27
N GLU A 116 -7.15 -5.67 -7.53
CA GLU A 116 -6.36 -6.79 -8.05
C GLU A 116 -5.03 -6.92 -7.30
N SER A 117 -4.33 -5.78 -7.07
CA SER A 117 -3.08 -5.72 -6.31
C SER A 117 -3.25 -6.20 -4.87
N LEU A 118 -4.26 -5.70 -4.17
CA LEU A 118 -4.54 -6.11 -2.80
C LEU A 118 -4.90 -7.59 -2.74
N ASN A 119 -5.73 -8.07 -3.65
CA ASN A 119 -6.22 -9.45 -3.65
C ASN A 119 -5.07 -10.45 -3.78
N ILE A 120 -4.16 -10.28 -4.74
CA ILE A 120 -3.03 -11.20 -4.89
C ILE A 120 -2.05 -11.11 -3.73
N PHE A 121 -1.83 -9.92 -3.17
CA PHE A 121 -0.93 -9.74 -2.03
C PHE A 121 -1.52 -10.31 -0.74
N ILE A 122 -2.80 -10.10 -0.47
CA ILE A 122 -3.51 -10.66 0.69
C ILE A 122 -3.45 -12.18 0.67
N ASN A 123 -3.76 -12.80 -0.48
CA ASN A 123 -3.69 -14.24 -0.64
C ASN A 123 -2.27 -14.77 -0.39
N PHE A 124 -1.25 -14.09 -0.90
CA PHE A 124 0.14 -14.44 -0.63
C PHE A 124 0.50 -14.37 0.85
N ILE A 125 0.09 -13.29 1.54
CA ILE A 125 0.38 -13.09 2.97
C ILE A 125 -0.34 -14.14 3.82
N PHE A 126 -1.60 -14.45 3.54
CA PHE A 126 -2.34 -15.45 4.31
C PHE A 126 -1.85 -16.88 4.08
N LYS A 127 -1.34 -17.21 2.88
CA LYS A 127 -0.68 -18.50 2.63
C LYS A 127 0.59 -18.69 3.47
N LYS A 128 1.29 -17.62 3.83
CA LYS A 128 2.49 -17.69 4.69
C LYS A 128 2.19 -17.96 6.16
N ASN A 129 0.92 -18.03 6.57
CA ASN A 129 0.45 -18.34 7.92
C ASN A 129 1.02 -17.46 9.06
N LYS A 130 1.73 -16.38 8.72
CA LYS A 130 2.41 -15.52 9.70
C LYS A 130 1.49 -14.49 10.32
N TYR A 131 0.45 -14.05 9.58
CA TYR A 131 -0.45 -12.99 10.02
C TYR A 131 -1.88 -13.51 10.15
N LYS A 132 -2.53 -13.11 11.25
CA LYS A 132 -3.93 -13.47 11.54
C LYS A 132 -4.94 -12.51 10.90
N SER A 133 -4.52 -11.26 10.69
CA SER A 133 -5.37 -10.26 10.04
C SER A 133 -4.56 -9.18 9.31
N ILE A 134 -5.25 -8.50 8.41
CA ILE A 134 -4.76 -7.36 7.65
C ILE A 134 -5.65 -6.17 7.96
N ILE A 135 -5.06 -5.01 8.19
CA ILE A 135 -5.78 -3.77 8.43
C ILE A 135 -5.51 -2.73 7.35
N PHE A 136 -6.55 -1.94 7.07
CA PHE A 136 -6.51 -0.80 6.16
C PHE A 136 -7.00 0.43 6.91
N GLY A 137 -6.12 1.40 7.15
CA GLY A 137 -6.47 2.67 7.78
C GLY A 137 -6.64 3.77 6.74
N THR A 138 -7.74 4.54 6.83
CA THR A 138 -7.95 5.66 5.91
C THR A 138 -8.76 6.78 6.56
N ASN A 139 -8.70 7.99 5.97
CA ASN A 139 -9.57 9.09 6.36
C ASN A 139 -11.02 8.81 5.96
N LYS A 140 -12.00 9.23 6.76
CA LYS A 140 -13.44 9.09 6.47
C LYS A 140 -13.85 9.73 5.14
N LYS A 141 -13.13 10.76 4.69
CA LYS A 141 -13.38 11.45 3.41
C LYS A 141 -12.76 10.71 2.21
N ASN A 142 -11.97 9.66 2.43
CA ASN A 142 -11.39 8.87 1.34
C ASN A 142 -12.36 7.77 0.87
N PHE A 143 -13.39 8.19 0.15
CA PHE A 143 -14.45 7.29 -0.33
C PHE A 143 -13.92 6.18 -1.23
N SER A 144 -12.88 6.47 -2.04
CA SER A 144 -12.25 5.47 -2.91
C SER A 144 -11.66 4.30 -2.12
N MET A 145 -10.91 4.60 -1.05
CA MET A 145 -10.33 3.56 -0.19
C MET A 145 -11.40 2.82 0.62
N ILE A 146 -12.45 3.52 1.07
CA ILE A 146 -13.59 2.91 1.77
C ILE A 146 -14.32 1.92 0.84
N LYS A 147 -14.60 2.34 -0.41
CA LYS A 147 -15.23 1.47 -1.42
C LYS A 147 -14.35 0.26 -1.74
N LEU A 148 -13.03 0.47 -1.83
CA LEU A 148 -12.07 -0.60 -2.06
C LEU A 148 -12.05 -1.61 -0.90
N ALA A 149 -11.95 -1.15 0.35
CA ALA A 149 -11.94 -2.01 1.52
C ALA A 149 -13.22 -2.86 1.64
N LYS A 150 -14.38 -2.27 1.33
CA LYS A 150 -15.68 -2.98 1.37
C LYS A 150 -15.80 -4.12 0.33
N LYS A 151 -14.92 -4.20 -0.67
CA LYS A 151 -14.88 -5.35 -1.60
C LYS A 151 -14.33 -6.62 -0.96
N PHE A 152 -13.69 -6.50 0.19
CA PHE A 152 -13.22 -7.61 1.01
C PHE A 152 -14.19 -7.83 2.17
N LYS A 153 -14.27 -9.04 2.72
CA LYS A 153 -15.08 -9.35 3.91
C LYS A 153 -14.41 -8.74 5.16
N VAL A 154 -14.56 -7.44 5.35
CA VAL A 154 -13.90 -6.69 6.42
C VAL A 154 -14.87 -6.29 7.51
N THR A 155 -14.39 -6.26 8.76
CA THR A 155 -15.03 -5.56 9.87
C THR A 155 -14.57 -4.11 9.91
N LYS A 156 -15.49 -3.18 10.14
CA LYS A 156 -15.20 -1.74 10.24
C LYS A 156 -15.05 -1.32 11.69
N LYS A 157 -13.95 -0.66 12.01
CA LYS A 157 -13.74 0.01 13.31
C LYS A 157 -13.56 1.51 13.09
N ILE A 158 -14.26 2.33 13.88
CA ILE A 158 -14.05 3.79 13.88
C ILE A 158 -12.89 4.08 14.83
N SER A 159 -11.89 4.84 14.38
CA SER A 159 -10.79 5.26 15.24
C SER A 159 -11.29 6.21 16.33
N LYS A 160 -10.66 6.16 17.52
CA LYS A 160 -10.87 7.12 18.63
C LYS A 160 -10.73 8.59 18.17
N PHE A 161 -9.91 8.85 17.17
CA PHE A 161 -9.77 10.18 16.54
C PHE A 161 -10.78 10.34 15.41
N ASN A 162 -11.97 10.48 15.65
CA ASN A 162 -13.17 10.71 14.81
C ASN A 162 -13.00 10.98 13.28
N SER A 163 -11.78 11.16 12.76
CA SER A 163 -11.46 11.44 11.36
C SER A 163 -11.01 10.22 10.54
N SER A 164 -10.75 9.08 11.19
CA SER A 164 -10.21 7.89 10.54
C SER A 164 -11.14 6.69 10.65
N VAL A 165 -11.06 5.80 9.68
CA VAL A 165 -11.73 4.50 9.65
C VAL A 165 -10.68 3.43 9.47
N ILE A 166 -10.78 2.36 10.26
CA ILE A 166 -9.95 1.17 10.15
C ILE A 166 -10.85 0.01 9.74
N PHE A 167 -10.44 -0.70 8.72
CA PHE A 167 -11.04 -1.95 8.28
C PHE A 167 -10.09 -3.09 8.63
N GLU A 168 -10.62 -4.18 9.14
CA GLU A 168 -9.85 -5.38 9.45
C GLU A 168 -10.40 -6.56 8.64
N LEU A 169 -9.51 -7.23 7.90
CA LEU A 169 -9.75 -8.48 7.21
C LEU A 169 -9.07 -9.58 8.01
N LYS A 170 -9.84 -10.47 8.59
CA LYS A 170 -9.33 -11.66 9.29
C LYS A 170 -9.06 -12.78 8.29
N LYS A 171 -8.01 -13.56 8.55
CA LYS A 171 -7.81 -14.82 7.86
C LYS A 171 -8.96 -15.76 8.21
N ASN A 172 -9.63 -16.33 7.21
CA ASN A 172 -10.57 -17.44 7.46
C ASN A 172 -9.74 -18.66 7.90
N ASN A 173 -10.15 -19.24 8.98
CA ASN A 173 -9.61 -20.54 9.44
C ASN A 173 -9.98 -21.63 8.44
#